data_2386ecf345dd249d77846af69da115b9
#
_entry.id   2386ecf345dd249d77846af69da115b9
#
_cell.length_a   1.000
_cell.length_b   1.000
_cell.length_c   1.000
_cell.angle_alpha   90.00
_cell.angle_beta   90.00
_cell.angle_gamma   90.00
#
_symmetry.space_group_name_H-M   'P 1'
#
loop_
_entity.id
_entity.type
_entity.pdbx_description
1 polymer ?
#
loop_
_entity_poly.entity_id
_entity_poly.type
_entity_poly.pdbx_seq_one_letter_code
_entity_poly.pdbx_strand_id
1 'polypeptide(L)'
;GNTGLIWKVIRPDKESIILYDGLYNAYGNLRISAFNDSKNRIFRFYRESVPKFLARQLDAITTNPMTILFNTKKNDMVENFLSLKGIYRFEITGKISDSNSEVDNPYMVLVGSMSGLMGTDNMKRDIFSGLISGLKWALFIGIATSFIAVIIGVMYGIISAYFGGFVDGFMQFIYQIFIGIPVLPVMIVMSAIFKPSIWTMIAMMILFSWTGSVMTVRSMAMQLKEETYIEAARTIGAGHFRIIFNHLTPLLLPFSFASMALAVPSAIVYESSLSLLGFGDATIVTWGQILHDAMKGSAVLSGLWWWIIPPGILIAVLGMSFAFLGFALDKILHPKLRNR
;
A
#
# COMPACT_ATOMS: atom_id res chain seq x y z
N GLY A 1 28.98 -3.19 -9.28
CA GLY A 1 30.37 -3.05 -8.81
C GLY A 1 30.43 -3.24 -7.32
N ASN A 2 31.49 -3.90 -6.82
CA ASN A 2 31.69 -4.09 -5.40
C ASN A 2 32.09 -2.77 -4.75
N THR A 3 31.26 -2.26 -3.85
CA THR A 3 31.54 -1.02 -3.12
C THR A 3 32.09 -1.37 -1.75
N GLY A 4 33.29 -0.86 -1.41
CA GLY A 4 33.80 -0.97 -0.04
C GLY A 4 33.00 -0.10 0.89
N LEU A 5 32.36 -0.69 1.91
CA LEU A 5 31.51 0.01 2.86
C LEU A 5 32.05 -0.18 4.29
N ILE A 6 32.19 0.93 5.01
CA ILE A 6 32.55 0.94 6.43
C ILE A 6 31.40 1.58 7.19
N TRP A 7 30.83 0.86 8.15
CA TRP A 7 29.83 1.37 9.08
C TRP A 7 30.39 1.49 10.47
N LYS A 8 30.35 2.69 11.02
CA LYS A 8 30.85 3.03 12.32
C LYS A 8 29.79 3.71 13.16
N VAL A 9 29.66 3.35 14.42
CA VAL A 9 28.86 4.07 15.39
C VAL A 9 29.76 4.75 16.41
N ILE A 10 29.49 6.02 16.68
CA ILE A 10 30.11 6.80 17.73
C ILE A 10 29.07 6.95 18.83
N ARG A 11 29.41 6.44 20.02
CA ARG A 11 28.56 6.44 21.19
C ARG A 11 28.59 7.80 21.92
N PRO A 12 27.62 8.09 22.82
CA PRO A 12 27.64 9.30 23.64
C PRO A 12 28.88 9.43 24.55
N ASP A 13 29.50 8.31 24.94
CA ASP A 13 30.77 8.25 25.68
C ASP A 13 32.01 8.50 24.81
N LYS A 14 31.81 8.91 23.55
CA LYS A 14 32.83 9.17 22.51
C LYS A 14 33.57 7.92 22.03
N GLU A 15 33.19 6.74 22.46
CA GLU A 15 33.73 5.52 21.91
C GLU A 15 33.13 5.17 20.55
N SER A 16 33.93 4.55 19.71
CA SER A 16 33.51 4.18 18.35
C SER A 16 33.63 2.69 18.11
N ILE A 17 32.63 2.12 17.46
CA ILE A 17 32.57 0.72 17.10
C ILE A 17 32.39 0.62 15.60
N ILE A 18 33.22 -0.11 14.91
CA ILE A 18 33.05 -0.45 13.50
C ILE A 18 32.08 -1.64 13.45
N LEU A 19 30.88 -1.38 12.96
CA LEU A 19 29.82 -2.38 12.85
C LEU A 19 30.00 -3.26 11.61
N TYR A 20 30.47 -2.70 10.52
CA TYR A 20 30.70 -3.39 9.26
C TYR A 20 31.94 -2.81 8.56
N ASP A 21 32.72 -3.67 7.93
CA ASP A 21 33.85 -3.29 7.10
C ASP A 21 34.03 -4.39 6.05
N GLY A 22 33.62 -4.12 4.82
CA GLY A 22 33.67 -5.12 3.77
C GLY A 22 33.12 -4.64 2.43
N LEU A 23 33.12 -5.53 1.45
CA LEU A 23 32.57 -5.28 0.13
C LEU A 23 31.07 -5.56 0.18
N TYR A 24 30.28 -4.60 -0.29
CA TYR A 24 28.84 -4.70 -0.37
C TYR A 24 28.36 -4.66 -1.83
N ASN A 25 27.57 -5.64 -2.23
CA ASN A 25 26.87 -5.64 -3.51
C ASN A 25 25.56 -4.88 -3.40
N ALA A 26 25.39 -3.86 -4.22
CA ALA A 26 24.47 -2.75 -4.12
C ALA A 26 22.95 -3.05 -4.27
N TYR A 27 22.49 -4.26 -4.00
CA TYR A 27 21.05 -4.57 -4.07
C TYR A 27 20.56 -5.16 -2.75
N GLY A 28 19.93 -4.32 -1.92
CA GLY A 28 19.22 -4.78 -0.72
C GLY A 28 19.51 -4.00 0.56
N ASN A 29 18.77 -4.34 1.61
CA ASN A 29 18.89 -3.73 2.94
C ASN A 29 20.02 -4.41 3.74
N LEU A 30 21.00 -3.64 4.19
CA LEU A 30 22.05 -4.13 5.07
C LEU A 30 21.50 -4.23 6.50
N ARG A 31 21.37 -5.46 7.03
CA ARG A 31 20.96 -5.70 8.42
C ARG A 31 22.17 -6.03 9.28
N ILE A 32 22.60 -5.11 10.14
CA ILE A 32 23.75 -5.29 11.04
C ILE A 32 23.56 -6.51 11.96
N SER A 33 22.36 -6.76 12.44
CA SER A 33 22.05 -7.91 13.31
C SER A 33 22.17 -9.28 12.61
N ALA A 34 22.15 -9.33 11.29
CA ALA A 34 22.26 -10.57 10.51
C ALA A 34 23.70 -10.96 10.20
N PHE A 35 24.66 -10.04 10.37
CA PHE A 35 26.07 -10.31 10.09
C PHE A 35 26.78 -10.83 11.34
N ASN A 36 27.28 -12.05 11.27
CA ASN A 36 28.11 -12.63 12.33
C ASN A 36 29.35 -11.76 12.64
N ASP A 37 29.90 -11.08 11.64
CA ASP A 37 31.05 -10.20 11.83
C ASP A 37 30.68 -8.96 12.67
N SER A 38 29.57 -8.30 12.40
CA SER A 38 29.10 -7.18 13.22
C SER A 38 28.81 -7.60 14.66
N LYS A 39 28.21 -8.77 14.84
CA LYS A 39 27.98 -9.37 16.15
C LYS A 39 29.32 -9.60 16.89
N ASN A 40 30.29 -10.21 16.24
CA ASN A 40 31.61 -10.48 16.80
C ASN A 40 32.36 -9.18 17.15
N ARG A 41 32.27 -8.13 16.36
CA ARG A 41 32.85 -6.80 16.61
C ARG A 41 32.27 -6.13 17.84
N ILE A 42 30.93 -6.18 18.00
CA ILE A 42 30.24 -5.64 19.19
C ILE A 42 30.65 -6.44 20.44
N PHE A 43 30.70 -7.76 20.37
CA PHE A 43 31.15 -8.60 21.49
C PHE A 43 32.62 -8.39 21.82
N ARG A 44 33.51 -8.20 20.85
CA ARG A 44 34.93 -7.88 21.06
C ARG A 44 35.07 -6.56 21.80
N PHE A 45 34.39 -5.51 21.32
CA PHE A 45 34.34 -4.20 21.98
C PHE A 45 33.92 -4.32 23.46
N TYR A 46 32.89 -5.12 23.73
CA TYR A 46 32.46 -5.35 25.10
C TYR A 46 33.52 -6.07 25.94
N ARG A 47 34.12 -7.16 25.44
CA ARG A 47 35.16 -7.92 26.13
C ARG A 47 36.37 -7.06 26.48
N GLU A 48 36.74 -6.13 25.63
CA GLU A 48 37.83 -5.19 25.86
C GLU A 48 37.48 -4.09 26.89
N SER A 49 36.18 -3.82 27.06
CA SER A 49 35.68 -2.72 27.88
C SER A 49 35.27 -3.12 29.30
N VAL A 50 35.18 -4.42 29.62
CA VAL A 50 34.73 -4.93 30.93
C VAL A 50 35.75 -5.88 31.57
N PRO A 51 35.70 -6.07 32.90
CA PRO A 51 36.57 -7.05 33.61
C PRO A 51 36.40 -8.48 33.06
N LYS A 52 37.48 -9.24 33.01
CA LYS A 52 37.52 -10.58 32.40
C LYS A 52 36.48 -11.58 32.95
N PHE A 53 36.04 -11.45 34.20
CA PHE A 53 35.03 -12.34 34.78
C PHE A 53 33.64 -12.10 34.21
N LEU A 54 33.27 -10.83 33.91
CA LEU A 54 32.01 -10.47 33.26
C LEU A 54 32.02 -10.84 31.77
N ALA A 55 33.17 -10.71 31.12
CA ALA A 55 33.33 -11.13 29.72
C ALA A 55 33.09 -12.62 29.52
N ARG A 56 33.41 -13.49 30.50
CA ARG A 56 33.16 -14.94 30.46
C ARG A 56 31.67 -15.29 30.66
N GLN A 57 30.91 -14.50 31.41
CA GLN A 57 29.47 -14.73 31.60
C GLN A 57 28.67 -14.45 30.34
N LEU A 58 29.13 -13.57 29.47
CA LEU A 58 28.48 -13.25 28.19
C LEU A 58 28.52 -14.38 27.15
N ASP A 59 29.53 -15.24 27.19
CA ASP A 59 29.61 -16.40 26.29
C ASP A 59 28.53 -17.47 26.57
N ALA A 60 27.88 -17.42 27.74
CA ALA A 60 26.81 -18.34 28.17
C ALA A 60 25.39 -17.82 27.91
N ILE A 61 25.26 -16.56 27.55
CA ILE A 61 23.94 -15.90 27.41
C ILE A 61 23.73 -15.47 25.96
N THR A 62 22.60 -15.84 25.38
CA THR A 62 22.09 -15.35 24.08
C THR A 62 21.70 -13.86 24.15
N THR A 63 22.64 -12.99 24.50
CA THR A 63 22.40 -11.55 24.63
C THR A 63 22.34 -10.92 23.24
N ASN A 64 21.32 -10.11 23.01
CA ASN A 64 21.20 -9.36 21.77
C ASN A 64 22.39 -8.36 21.68
N PRO A 65 23.24 -8.40 20.65
CA PRO A 65 24.38 -7.50 20.51
C PRO A 65 23.99 -6.02 20.53
N MET A 66 22.77 -5.67 20.14
CA MET A 66 22.26 -4.31 20.19
C MET A 66 22.07 -3.81 21.63
N THR A 67 21.77 -4.70 22.58
CA THR A 67 21.71 -4.35 24.01
C THR A 67 23.07 -3.82 24.48
N ILE A 68 24.18 -4.43 24.06
CA ILE A 68 25.53 -4.01 24.38
C ILE A 68 25.86 -2.64 23.79
N LEU A 69 25.42 -2.38 22.55
CA LEU A 69 25.68 -1.13 21.84
C LEU A 69 25.09 0.09 22.58
N PHE A 70 23.90 -0.08 23.16
CA PHE A 70 23.14 0.99 23.82
C PHE A 70 23.25 1.01 25.34
N ASN A 71 24.07 0.14 25.95
CA ASN A 71 24.22 0.05 27.38
C ASN A 71 25.36 0.93 27.93
N THR A 72 25.25 1.32 29.21
CA THR A 72 26.36 1.93 29.96
C THR A 72 27.41 0.88 30.31
N LYS A 73 28.69 1.26 30.42
CA LYS A 73 29.81 0.36 30.78
C LYS A 73 29.87 -0.03 32.29
N LYS A 74 28.78 0.12 33.02
CA LYS A 74 28.77 -0.20 34.45
C LYS A 74 28.54 -1.70 34.69
N ASN A 75 29.07 -2.17 35.81
CA ASN A 75 29.36 -3.55 36.19
C ASN A 75 28.24 -4.62 36.09
N ASP A 76 26.99 -4.23 35.72
CA ASP A 76 25.83 -5.13 35.77
C ASP A 76 25.01 -5.09 34.47
N MET A 77 25.68 -5.41 33.34
CA MET A 77 25.01 -5.35 32.04
C MET A 77 24.03 -6.51 31.78
N VAL A 78 24.06 -7.57 32.59
CA VAL A 78 23.25 -8.77 32.39
C VAL A 78 21.95 -8.71 33.18
N GLU A 79 21.98 -8.20 34.40
CA GLU A 79 20.81 -8.13 35.28
C GLU A 79 20.14 -6.76 35.29
N ASN A 80 20.90 -5.68 35.09
CA ASN A 80 20.40 -4.30 35.11
C ASN A 80 20.80 -3.54 33.85
N PHE A 81 19.97 -3.64 32.80
CA PHE A 81 20.16 -2.85 31.59
C PHE A 81 19.95 -1.34 31.86
N LEU A 82 21.02 -0.58 31.83
CA LEU A 82 21.00 0.88 31.93
C LEU A 82 21.35 1.46 30.56
N SER A 83 20.35 2.03 29.87
CA SER A 83 20.56 2.66 28.56
C SER A 83 21.49 3.87 28.69
N LEU A 84 22.55 3.91 27.86
CA LEU A 84 23.40 5.08 27.71
C LEU A 84 22.63 6.15 26.96
N LYS A 85 22.18 7.18 27.67
CA LYS A 85 21.44 8.31 27.09
C LYS A 85 22.40 9.28 26.41
N GLY A 86 22.03 9.77 25.24
CA GLY A 86 22.82 10.76 24.50
C GLY A 86 22.69 10.60 22.98
N ILE A 87 23.51 11.35 22.26
CA ILE A 87 23.49 11.37 20.80
C ILE A 87 24.43 10.27 20.29
N TYR A 88 23.87 9.35 19.52
CA TYR A 88 24.63 8.34 18.75
C TYR A 88 24.81 8.85 17.33
N ARG A 89 26.06 8.87 16.85
CA ARG A 89 26.37 9.23 15.47
C ARG A 89 26.71 7.99 14.68
N PHE A 90 25.97 7.74 13.63
CA PHE A 90 26.25 6.66 12.69
C PHE A 90 26.93 7.25 11.45
N GLU A 91 28.13 6.76 11.16
CA GLU A 91 28.92 7.18 10.01
C GLU A 91 28.98 6.02 9.02
N ILE A 92 28.59 6.29 7.78
CA ILE A 92 28.70 5.34 6.68
C ILE A 92 29.70 5.94 5.69
N THR A 93 30.82 5.26 5.49
CA THR A 93 31.84 5.65 4.52
C THR A 93 31.89 4.60 3.43
N GLY A 94 31.67 5.01 2.17
CA GLY A 94 31.75 4.13 1.01
C GLY A 94 32.75 4.62 0.00
N LYS A 95 33.51 3.70 -0.63
CA LYS A 95 34.28 3.98 -1.84
C LYS A 95 33.49 3.45 -3.03
N ILE A 96 32.99 4.36 -3.86
CA ILE A 96 32.30 4.02 -5.09
C ILE A 96 33.36 3.75 -6.16
N SER A 97 33.32 2.57 -6.76
CA SER A 97 34.30 2.14 -7.76
C SER A 97 33.97 2.61 -9.17
N ASP A 98 32.76 3.16 -9.39
CA ASP A 98 32.28 3.58 -10.68
C ASP A 98 31.76 5.03 -10.62
N SER A 99 32.22 5.88 -11.54
CA SER A 99 31.84 7.31 -11.62
C SER A 99 30.37 7.54 -11.99
N ASN A 100 29.66 6.52 -12.48
CA ASN A 100 28.25 6.58 -12.85
C ASN A 100 27.27 6.04 -11.80
N SER A 101 27.79 5.65 -10.63
CA SER A 101 26.95 5.14 -9.54
C SER A 101 26.55 6.29 -8.61
N GLU A 102 25.26 6.56 -8.48
CA GLU A 102 24.71 7.48 -7.50
C GLU A 102 24.30 6.72 -6.24
N VAL A 103 24.60 7.32 -5.09
CA VAL A 103 24.08 6.84 -3.80
C VAL A 103 22.78 7.59 -3.54
N ASP A 104 21.67 6.91 -3.69
CA ASP A 104 20.36 7.43 -3.28
C ASP A 104 20.32 7.60 -1.75
N ASN A 105 19.47 8.51 -1.26
CA ASN A 105 19.38 8.92 0.15
C ASN A 105 19.45 7.71 1.10
N PRO A 106 20.59 7.47 1.78
CA PRO A 106 20.68 6.36 2.70
C PRO A 106 19.83 6.65 3.93
N TYR A 107 18.92 5.73 4.28
CA TYR A 107 18.19 5.81 5.53
C TYR A 107 18.56 4.64 6.44
N MET A 108 18.61 4.89 7.72
CA MET A 108 18.85 3.89 8.75
C MET A 108 17.59 3.66 9.57
N VAL A 109 17.18 2.41 9.71
CA VAL A 109 16.08 2.02 10.59
C VAL A 109 16.66 1.39 11.85
N LEU A 110 16.54 2.08 12.98
CA LEU A 110 16.79 1.50 14.31
C LEU A 110 15.55 0.68 14.70
N VAL A 111 15.70 -0.63 14.67
CA VAL A 111 14.65 -1.55 15.11
C VAL A 111 14.71 -1.65 16.64
N GLY A 112 13.82 -0.89 17.32
CA GLY A 112 13.67 -0.94 18.78
C GLY A 112 12.81 -2.12 19.25
N SER A 113 12.79 -2.34 20.56
CA SER A 113 11.80 -3.18 21.25
C SER A 113 10.53 -2.36 21.49
N MET A 114 9.82 -1.96 20.43
CA MET A 114 8.58 -1.21 20.59
C MET A 114 7.43 -2.21 20.72
N SER A 115 6.62 -2.01 21.77
CA SER A 115 5.38 -2.75 21.99
C SER A 115 4.18 -1.84 21.75
N GLY A 116 4.03 -1.27 20.56
CA GLY A 116 2.94 -0.34 20.22
C GLY A 116 1.55 -0.84 20.64
N LEU A 117 0.50 -0.01 20.51
CA LEU A 117 -0.88 -0.33 20.92
C LEU A 117 -1.41 -1.65 20.33
N MET A 118 -0.91 -2.06 19.16
CA MET A 118 -1.30 -3.30 18.46
C MET A 118 -0.12 -4.24 18.23
N GLY A 119 0.95 -4.13 19.04
CA GLY A 119 2.13 -4.97 18.88
C GLY A 119 3.01 -4.58 17.67
N THR A 120 3.97 -5.43 17.39
CA THR A 120 4.96 -5.23 16.32
C THR A 120 4.99 -6.43 15.37
N ASP A 121 5.47 -6.19 14.16
CA ASP A 121 5.78 -7.23 13.19
C ASP A 121 7.12 -7.94 13.52
N ASN A 122 7.52 -8.90 12.68
CA ASN A 122 8.80 -9.63 12.82
C ASN A 122 10.03 -8.75 12.60
N MET A 123 9.88 -7.57 12.01
CA MET A 123 10.92 -6.53 11.87
C MET A 123 10.85 -5.48 12.98
N LYS A 124 9.99 -5.70 14.00
CA LYS A 124 9.75 -4.80 15.13
C LYS A 124 9.19 -3.42 14.71
N ARG A 125 8.52 -3.34 13.56
CA ARG A 125 7.79 -2.14 13.13
C ARG A 125 6.45 -2.11 13.85
N ASP A 126 6.03 -0.95 14.33
CA ASP A 126 4.74 -0.76 15.00
C ASP A 126 3.58 -0.93 14.00
N ILE A 127 2.71 -1.90 14.27
CA ILE A 127 1.58 -2.23 13.40
C ILE A 127 0.55 -1.12 13.40
N PHE A 128 0.28 -0.48 14.54
CA PHE A 128 -0.69 0.61 14.62
C PHE A 128 -0.30 1.79 13.71
N SER A 129 0.96 2.22 13.77
CA SER A 129 1.48 3.27 12.87
C SER A 129 1.38 2.86 11.41
N GLY A 130 1.63 1.58 11.10
CA GLY A 130 1.45 1.03 9.76
C GLY A 130 0.00 1.09 9.30
N LEU A 131 -0.97 0.75 10.17
CA LEU A 131 -2.40 0.80 9.86
C LEU A 131 -2.89 2.23 9.56
N ILE A 132 -2.45 3.21 10.35
CA ILE A 132 -2.77 4.63 10.12
C ILE A 132 -2.15 5.12 8.80
N SER A 133 -0.90 4.76 8.54
CA SER A 133 -0.24 5.12 7.28
C SER A 133 -0.90 4.47 6.06
N GLY A 134 -1.38 3.24 6.21
CA GLY A 134 -2.09 2.50 5.16
C GLY A 134 -3.45 3.08 4.82
N LEU A 135 -4.15 3.73 5.77
CA LEU A 135 -5.47 4.33 5.56
C LEU A 135 -5.46 5.37 4.42
N LYS A 136 -4.46 6.25 4.40
CA LYS A 136 -4.34 7.27 3.35
C LYS A 136 -4.21 6.66 1.95
N TRP A 137 -3.45 5.57 1.84
CA TRP A 137 -3.26 4.89 0.58
C TRP A 137 -4.51 4.10 0.15
N ALA A 138 -5.16 3.43 1.09
CA ALA A 138 -6.43 2.74 0.82
C ALA A 138 -7.50 3.71 0.31
N LEU A 139 -7.65 4.89 0.95
CA LEU A 139 -8.57 5.94 0.51
C LEU A 139 -8.17 6.49 -0.86
N PHE A 140 -6.90 6.82 -1.07
CA PHE A 140 -6.43 7.37 -2.34
C PHE A 140 -6.67 6.40 -3.50
N ILE A 141 -6.26 5.14 -3.35
CA ILE A 141 -6.43 4.11 -4.38
C ILE A 141 -7.92 3.86 -4.65
N GLY A 142 -8.69 3.67 -3.58
CA GLY A 142 -10.12 3.40 -3.68
C GLY A 142 -10.88 4.52 -4.41
N ILE A 143 -10.67 5.77 -3.98
CA ILE A 143 -11.35 6.94 -4.55
C ILE A 143 -10.86 7.22 -5.98
N ALA A 144 -9.55 7.25 -6.22
CA ALA A 144 -9.00 7.55 -7.56
C ALA A 144 -9.45 6.50 -8.59
N THR A 145 -9.36 5.22 -8.24
CA THR A 145 -9.78 4.13 -9.13
C THR A 145 -11.28 4.19 -9.42
N SER A 146 -12.13 4.30 -8.37
CA SER A 146 -13.58 4.30 -8.53
C SER A 146 -14.07 5.52 -9.30
N PHE A 147 -13.50 6.70 -9.02
CA PHE A 147 -13.85 7.93 -9.71
C PHE A 147 -13.61 7.83 -11.22
N ILE A 148 -12.40 7.45 -11.61
CA ILE A 148 -12.04 7.37 -13.04
C ILE A 148 -12.80 6.22 -13.73
N ALA A 149 -12.86 5.04 -13.11
CA ALA A 149 -13.52 3.88 -13.68
C ALA A 149 -15.01 4.12 -13.89
N VAL A 150 -15.71 4.74 -12.92
CA VAL A 150 -17.16 5.03 -13.03
C VAL A 150 -17.40 6.11 -14.08
N ILE A 151 -16.58 7.15 -14.18
CA ILE A 151 -16.71 8.15 -15.25
C ILE A 151 -16.62 7.49 -16.61
N ILE A 152 -15.61 6.64 -16.83
CA ILE A 152 -15.45 5.91 -18.11
C ILE A 152 -16.69 5.05 -18.38
N GLY A 153 -17.12 4.24 -17.39
CA GLY A 153 -18.28 3.36 -17.54
C GLY A 153 -19.60 4.10 -17.80
N VAL A 154 -19.82 5.22 -17.11
CA VAL A 154 -21.00 6.09 -17.28
C VAL A 154 -20.99 6.68 -18.69
N MET A 155 -19.90 7.28 -19.12
CA MET A 155 -19.81 7.85 -20.47
C MET A 155 -19.96 6.78 -21.55
N TYR A 156 -19.33 5.62 -21.34
CA TYR A 156 -19.49 4.47 -22.24
C TYR A 156 -20.96 4.04 -22.36
N GLY A 157 -21.65 3.86 -21.23
CA GLY A 157 -23.07 3.48 -21.21
C GLY A 157 -23.97 4.51 -21.88
N ILE A 158 -23.76 5.82 -21.63
CA ILE A 158 -24.54 6.90 -22.24
C ILE A 158 -24.33 6.93 -23.76
N ILE A 159 -23.08 6.88 -24.24
CA ILE A 159 -22.75 6.92 -25.66
C ILE A 159 -23.34 5.73 -26.38
N SER A 160 -23.17 4.53 -25.84
CA SER A 160 -23.74 3.28 -26.36
C SER A 160 -25.27 3.40 -26.53
N ALA A 161 -25.97 3.79 -25.46
CA ALA A 161 -27.42 3.94 -25.49
C ALA A 161 -27.91 5.04 -26.43
N TYR A 162 -27.21 6.16 -26.47
CA TYR A 162 -27.64 7.33 -27.26
C TYR A 162 -27.57 7.05 -28.77
N PHE A 163 -26.47 6.53 -29.28
CA PHE A 163 -26.30 6.26 -30.69
C PHE A 163 -27.10 5.03 -31.13
N GLY A 164 -27.16 3.98 -30.30
CA GLY A 164 -27.91 2.78 -30.64
C GLY A 164 -27.35 2.03 -31.84
N GLY A 165 -28.13 1.11 -32.38
CA GLY A 165 -27.86 0.39 -33.64
C GLY A 165 -26.46 -0.26 -33.68
N PHE A 166 -25.70 -0.02 -34.75
CA PHE A 166 -24.38 -0.60 -34.94
C PHE A 166 -23.35 -0.14 -33.88
N VAL A 167 -23.41 1.14 -33.49
CA VAL A 167 -22.49 1.69 -32.47
C VAL A 167 -22.70 0.99 -31.12
N ASP A 168 -23.96 0.85 -30.70
CA ASP A 168 -24.28 0.12 -29.49
C ASP A 168 -23.85 -1.34 -29.58
N GLY A 169 -24.13 -2.04 -30.68
CA GLY A 169 -23.72 -3.42 -30.88
C GLY A 169 -22.20 -3.62 -30.78
N PHE A 170 -21.43 -2.72 -31.39
CA PHE A 170 -19.98 -2.77 -31.34
C PHE A 170 -19.45 -2.46 -29.92
N MET A 171 -19.98 -1.46 -29.25
CA MET A 171 -19.61 -1.14 -27.88
C MET A 171 -19.98 -2.28 -26.92
N GLN A 172 -21.16 -2.91 -27.08
CA GLN A 172 -21.54 -4.07 -26.28
C GLN A 172 -20.61 -5.27 -26.52
N PHE A 173 -20.14 -5.49 -27.76
CA PHE A 173 -19.15 -6.53 -28.04
C PHE A 173 -17.85 -6.30 -27.25
N ILE A 174 -17.30 -5.07 -27.27
CA ILE A 174 -16.12 -4.73 -26.47
C ILE A 174 -16.39 -4.93 -24.97
N TYR A 175 -17.53 -4.44 -24.46
CA TYR A 175 -17.93 -4.63 -23.07
C TYR A 175 -17.95 -6.11 -22.67
N GLN A 176 -18.50 -6.99 -23.50
CA GLN A 176 -18.58 -8.43 -23.23
C GLN A 176 -17.20 -9.08 -23.17
N ILE A 177 -16.24 -8.63 -24.00
CA ILE A 177 -14.85 -9.10 -23.92
C ILE A 177 -14.28 -8.77 -22.55
N PHE A 178 -14.42 -7.52 -22.10
CA PHE A 178 -13.83 -7.08 -20.83
C PHE A 178 -14.46 -7.76 -19.61
N ILE A 179 -15.79 -7.95 -19.58
CA ILE A 179 -16.48 -8.59 -18.47
C ILE A 179 -16.18 -10.11 -18.40
N GLY A 180 -15.85 -10.73 -19.55
CA GLY A 180 -15.45 -12.15 -19.64
C GLY A 180 -14.02 -12.42 -19.15
N ILE A 181 -13.20 -11.38 -18.95
CA ILE A 181 -11.81 -11.53 -18.51
C ILE A 181 -11.79 -11.74 -16.98
N PRO A 182 -11.13 -12.80 -16.46
CA PRO A 182 -10.95 -12.97 -15.04
C PRO A 182 -9.93 -11.94 -14.51
N VAL A 183 -10.44 -10.87 -13.89
CA VAL A 183 -9.65 -9.67 -13.56
C VAL A 183 -8.41 -9.98 -12.72
N LEU A 184 -8.56 -10.69 -11.59
CA LEU A 184 -7.44 -10.99 -10.68
C LEU A 184 -6.29 -11.75 -11.36
N PRO A 185 -6.52 -12.87 -12.06
CA PRO A 185 -5.45 -13.56 -12.78
C PRO A 185 -4.70 -12.69 -13.77
N VAL A 186 -5.42 -11.86 -14.54
CA VAL A 186 -4.78 -10.95 -15.51
C VAL A 186 -3.98 -9.87 -14.80
N MET A 187 -4.48 -9.29 -13.72
CA MET A 187 -3.73 -8.32 -12.93
C MET A 187 -2.45 -8.91 -12.32
N ILE A 188 -2.47 -10.17 -11.89
CA ILE A 188 -1.27 -10.87 -11.40
C ILE A 188 -0.23 -10.99 -12.52
N VAL A 189 -0.64 -11.44 -13.71
CA VAL A 189 0.26 -11.58 -14.87
C VAL A 189 0.83 -10.21 -15.27
N MET A 190 -0.01 -9.18 -15.33
CA MET A 190 0.44 -7.82 -15.65
C MET A 190 1.42 -7.28 -14.61
N SER A 191 1.17 -7.52 -13.32
CA SER A 191 2.07 -7.11 -12.24
C SER A 191 3.43 -7.83 -12.26
N ALA A 192 3.48 -9.04 -12.81
CA ALA A 192 4.73 -9.76 -13.04
C ALA A 192 5.55 -9.19 -14.21
N ILE A 193 4.88 -8.61 -15.22
CA ILE A 193 5.52 -8.01 -16.41
C ILE A 193 5.95 -6.56 -16.12
N PHE A 194 5.06 -5.78 -15.52
CA PHE A 194 5.31 -4.38 -15.17
C PHE A 194 5.87 -4.30 -13.75
N LYS A 195 6.80 -3.37 -13.51
CA LYS A 195 7.30 -3.12 -12.14
C LYS A 195 6.12 -2.77 -11.22
N PRO A 196 5.95 -3.45 -10.09
CA PRO A 196 4.91 -3.13 -9.11
C PRO A 196 5.06 -1.68 -8.64
N SER A 197 4.02 -0.89 -8.87
CA SER A 197 3.92 0.50 -8.46
C SER A 197 2.46 0.82 -8.22
N ILE A 198 2.19 1.73 -7.29
CA ILE A 198 0.81 2.18 -7.02
C ILE A 198 0.11 2.70 -8.28
N TRP A 199 0.84 3.38 -9.16
CA TRP A 199 0.29 3.93 -10.40
C TRP A 199 -0.07 2.85 -11.42
N THR A 200 0.78 1.83 -11.56
CA THR A 200 0.48 0.68 -12.42
C THR A 200 -0.70 -0.12 -11.90
N MET A 201 -0.84 -0.27 -10.57
CA MET A 201 -1.98 -0.93 -9.94
C MET A 201 -3.28 -0.16 -10.19
N ILE A 202 -3.29 1.16 -9.96
CA ILE A 202 -4.46 2.01 -10.24
C ILE A 202 -4.85 1.93 -11.72
N ALA A 203 -3.89 2.04 -12.63
CA ALA A 203 -4.15 1.96 -14.07
C ALA A 203 -4.76 0.61 -14.48
N MET A 204 -4.24 -0.50 -13.96
CA MET A 204 -4.79 -1.84 -14.19
C MET A 204 -6.21 -1.98 -13.64
N MET A 205 -6.44 -1.49 -12.42
CA MET A 205 -7.78 -1.52 -11.82
C MET A 205 -8.78 -0.69 -12.63
N ILE A 206 -8.40 0.50 -13.09
CA ILE A 206 -9.26 1.33 -13.95
C ILE A 206 -9.57 0.59 -15.26
N LEU A 207 -8.57 -0.03 -15.88
CA LEU A 207 -8.71 -0.76 -17.15
C LEU A 207 -9.77 -1.86 -17.09
N PHE A 208 -10.00 -2.48 -15.95
CA PHE A 208 -10.97 -3.57 -15.81
C PHE A 208 -12.25 -3.17 -15.05
N SER A 209 -12.19 -2.16 -14.15
CA SER A 209 -13.32 -1.83 -13.27
C SER A 209 -14.39 -0.92 -13.93
N TRP A 210 -14.10 -0.29 -15.07
CA TRP A 210 -15.04 0.61 -15.76
C TRP A 210 -16.32 -0.11 -16.21
N THR A 211 -16.26 -1.41 -16.40
CA THR A 211 -17.41 -2.22 -16.86
C THR A 211 -18.55 -2.27 -15.84
N GLY A 212 -18.28 -2.04 -14.56
CA GLY A 212 -19.24 -2.24 -13.46
C GLY A 212 -20.50 -1.38 -13.55
N SER A 213 -20.42 -0.15 -14.08
CA SER A 213 -21.56 0.77 -14.18
C SER A 213 -22.21 0.79 -15.58
N VAL A 214 -21.58 0.21 -16.60
CA VAL A 214 -21.96 0.34 -18.02
C VAL A 214 -23.40 -0.09 -18.28
N MET A 215 -23.77 -1.31 -17.89
CA MET A 215 -25.10 -1.86 -18.24
C MET A 215 -26.24 -1.11 -17.57
N THR A 216 -26.06 -0.74 -16.31
CA THR A 216 -27.09 0.02 -15.57
C THR A 216 -27.27 1.41 -16.18
N VAL A 217 -26.16 2.10 -16.44
CA VAL A 217 -26.19 3.43 -17.07
C VAL A 217 -26.78 3.36 -18.48
N ARG A 218 -26.38 2.36 -19.27
CA ARG A 218 -26.94 2.15 -20.62
C ARG A 218 -28.45 1.97 -20.56
N SER A 219 -28.95 1.12 -19.65
CA SER A 219 -30.41 0.92 -19.48
C SER A 219 -31.12 2.21 -19.10
N MET A 220 -30.60 2.97 -18.15
CA MET A 220 -31.18 4.27 -17.74
C MET A 220 -31.09 5.29 -18.88
N ALA A 221 -29.99 5.38 -19.60
CA ALA A 221 -29.84 6.30 -20.72
C ALA A 221 -30.75 5.95 -21.89
N MET A 222 -31.05 4.67 -22.14
CA MET A 222 -32.03 4.23 -23.13
C MET A 222 -33.46 4.71 -22.80
N GLN A 223 -33.81 4.69 -21.51
CA GLN A 223 -35.11 5.22 -21.07
C GLN A 223 -35.16 6.76 -21.20
N LEU A 224 -34.11 7.44 -20.75
CA LEU A 224 -34.05 8.90 -20.76
C LEU A 224 -34.01 9.51 -22.16
N LYS A 225 -33.41 8.83 -23.15
CA LYS A 225 -33.35 9.36 -24.52
C LYS A 225 -34.71 9.41 -25.23
N GLU A 226 -35.69 8.64 -24.78
CA GLU A 226 -37.08 8.61 -25.31
C GLU A 226 -37.96 9.64 -24.60
N GLU A 227 -37.47 10.40 -23.65
CA GLU A 227 -38.22 11.44 -22.95
C GLU A 227 -38.52 12.61 -23.88
N THR A 228 -39.75 13.17 -23.79
CA THR A 228 -40.26 14.21 -24.69
C THR A 228 -39.38 15.47 -24.74
N TYR A 229 -38.72 15.83 -23.64
CA TYR A 229 -37.85 17.01 -23.61
C TYR A 229 -36.55 16.80 -24.41
N ILE A 230 -36.04 15.55 -24.52
CA ILE A 230 -34.91 15.21 -25.39
C ILE A 230 -35.30 15.29 -26.87
N GLU A 231 -36.50 14.82 -27.19
CA GLU A 231 -37.04 14.93 -28.55
C GLU A 231 -37.27 16.41 -28.93
N ALA A 232 -37.81 17.22 -28.04
CA ALA A 232 -37.93 18.65 -28.21
C ALA A 232 -36.54 19.32 -28.42
N ALA A 233 -35.53 18.96 -27.65
CA ALA A 233 -34.16 19.47 -27.84
C ALA A 233 -33.59 19.14 -29.21
N ARG A 234 -33.82 17.93 -29.73
CA ARG A 234 -33.45 17.54 -31.10
C ARG A 234 -34.18 18.37 -32.16
N THR A 235 -35.47 18.57 -32.00
CA THR A 235 -36.29 19.35 -32.94
C THR A 235 -35.80 20.80 -33.05
N ILE A 236 -35.34 21.39 -31.96
CA ILE A 236 -34.77 22.75 -31.91
C ILE A 236 -33.34 22.78 -32.46
N GLY A 237 -32.75 21.63 -32.86
CA GLY A 237 -31.45 21.55 -33.47
C GLY A 237 -30.28 21.34 -32.50
N ALA A 238 -30.51 20.81 -31.30
CA ALA A 238 -29.41 20.45 -30.39
C ALA A 238 -28.55 19.32 -30.99
N GLY A 239 -27.26 19.56 -31.09
CA GLY A 239 -26.31 18.56 -31.58
C GLY A 239 -26.08 17.41 -30.56
N HIS A 240 -25.53 16.29 -31.05
CA HIS A 240 -25.32 15.07 -30.24
C HIS A 240 -24.53 15.32 -28.93
N PHE A 241 -23.44 16.08 -29.00
CA PHE A 241 -22.65 16.40 -27.80
C PHE A 241 -23.46 17.18 -26.77
N ARG A 242 -24.29 18.16 -27.21
CA ARG A 242 -25.13 18.92 -26.30
C ARG A 242 -26.16 18.02 -25.61
N ILE A 243 -26.75 17.07 -26.33
CA ILE A 243 -27.71 16.15 -25.73
C ILE A 243 -27.05 15.22 -24.73
N ILE A 244 -25.88 14.64 -25.07
CA ILE A 244 -25.14 13.75 -24.20
C ILE A 244 -24.69 14.47 -22.93
N PHE A 245 -23.97 15.59 -23.06
CA PHE A 245 -23.31 16.22 -21.90
C PHE A 245 -24.24 17.16 -21.12
N ASN A 246 -25.18 17.86 -21.76
CA ASN A 246 -26.01 18.84 -21.08
C ASN A 246 -27.41 18.30 -20.68
N HIS A 247 -27.86 17.22 -21.30
CA HIS A 247 -29.18 16.66 -21.00
C HIS A 247 -29.11 15.27 -20.34
N LEU A 248 -28.39 14.29 -20.93
CA LEU A 248 -28.35 12.93 -20.40
C LEU A 248 -27.40 12.78 -19.21
N THR A 249 -26.15 13.28 -19.32
CA THR A 249 -25.17 13.13 -18.26
C THR A 249 -25.61 13.74 -16.92
N PRO A 250 -26.16 14.97 -16.84
CA PRO A 250 -26.58 15.53 -15.57
C PRO A 250 -27.69 14.73 -14.85
N LEU A 251 -28.57 14.08 -15.59
CA LEU A 251 -29.61 13.23 -15.01
C LEU A 251 -29.09 11.93 -14.44
N LEU A 252 -27.93 11.47 -14.92
CA LEU A 252 -27.26 10.25 -14.46
C LEU A 252 -26.17 10.53 -13.41
N LEU A 253 -25.86 11.81 -13.13
CA LEU A 253 -24.89 12.17 -12.08
C LEU A 253 -25.26 11.60 -10.70
N PRO A 254 -26.54 11.66 -10.24
CA PRO A 254 -26.91 11.07 -8.96
C PRO A 254 -26.51 9.60 -8.85
N PHE A 255 -26.86 8.80 -9.83
CA PHE A 255 -26.47 7.40 -9.91
C PHE A 255 -24.95 7.23 -9.99
N SER A 256 -24.26 8.10 -10.74
CA SER A 256 -22.81 8.05 -10.90
C SER A 256 -22.09 8.25 -9.55
N PHE A 257 -22.51 9.22 -8.74
CA PHE A 257 -21.94 9.45 -7.42
C PHE A 257 -22.18 8.28 -6.45
N ALA A 258 -23.38 7.72 -6.45
CA ALA A 258 -23.68 6.52 -5.66
C ALA A 258 -22.81 5.33 -6.10
N SER A 259 -22.69 5.12 -7.42
CA SER A 259 -21.84 4.07 -8.01
C SER A 259 -20.38 4.25 -7.69
N MET A 260 -19.84 5.49 -7.67
CA MET A 260 -18.47 5.79 -7.25
C MET A 260 -18.24 5.35 -5.81
N ALA A 261 -19.12 5.70 -4.88
CA ALA A 261 -18.99 5.31 -3.48
C ALA A 261 -19.04 3.79 -3.31
N LEU A 262 -19.94 3.11 -4.03
CA LEU A 262 -20.09 1.65 -4.00
C LEU A 262 -18.92 0.90 -4.67
N ALA A 263 -18.17 1.55 -5.57
CA ALA A 263 -17.01 0.95 -6.23
C ALA A 263 -15.72 1.02 -5.37
N VAL A 264 -15.63 1.97 -4.42
CA VAL A 264 -14.45 2.13 -3.54
C VAL A 264 -14.10 0.84 -2.78
N PRO A 265 -15.03 0.14 -2.11
CA PRO A 265 -14.74 -1.12 -1.43
C PRO A 265 -14.08 -2.15 -2.33
N SER A 266 -14.59 -2.32 -3.54
CA SER A 266 -14.05 -3.28 -4.50
C SER A 266 -12.60 -2.95 -4.89
N ALA A 267 -12.30 -1.68 -5.12
CA ALA A 267 -10.93 -1.24 -5.43
C ALA A 267 -9.95 -1.50 -4.28
N ILE A 268 -10.36 -1.25 -3.04
CA ILE A 268 -9.55 -1.52 -1.85
C ILE A 268 -9.29 -3.03 -1.68
N VAL A 269 -10.30 -3.86 -1.91
CA VAL A 269 -10.17 -5.33 -1.84
C VAL A 269 -9.25 -5.84 -2.95
N TYR A 270 -9.34 -5.32 -4.18
CA TYR A 270 -8.44 -5.69 -5.27
C TYR A 270 -6.98 -5.31 -4.98
N GLU A 271 -6.73 -4.07 -4.50
CA GLU A 271 -5.39 -3.65 -4.07
C GLU A 271 -4.85 -4.57 -2.99
N SER A 272 -5.64 -4.78 -1.94
CA SER A 272 -5.22 -5.60 -0.80
C SER A 272 -4.95 -7.06 -1.20
N SER A 273 -5.72 -7.59 -2.14
CA SER A 273 -5.52 -8.95 -2.67
C SER A 273 -4.22 -9.07 -3.48
N LEU A 274 -3.95 -8.10 -4.37
CA LEU A 274 -2.71 -8.07 -5.14
C LEU A 274 -1.48 -7.89 -4.24
N SER A 275 -1.55 -6.95 -3.30
CA SER A 275 -0.48 -6.69 -2.35
C SER A 275 -0.24 -7.90 -1.44
N LEU A 276 -1.29 -8.57 -0.95
CA LEU A 276 -1.21 -9.80 -0.16
C LEU A 276 -0.46 -10.92 -0.91
N LEU A 277 -0.71 -11.05 -2.21
CA LEU A 277 -0.03 -12.04 -3.07
C LEU A 277 1.40 -11.62 -3.44
N GLY A 278 1.85 -10.42 -3.05
CA GLY A 278 3.22 -9.93 -3.28
C GLY A 278 3.39 -9.15 -4.58
N PHE A 279 2.31 -8.76 -5.22
CA PHE A 279 2.30 -7.95 -6.44
C PHE A 279 2.01 -6.46 -6.16
N GLY A 280 2.01 -6.04 -4.89
CA GLY A 280 1.87 -4.66 -4.46
C GLY A 280 3.17 -3.87 -4.55
N ASP A 281 3.06 -2.56 -4.33
CA ASP A 281 4.21 -1.65 -4.24
C ASP A 281 4.87 -1.79 -2.87
N ALA A 282 6.05 -2.40 -2.83
CA ALA A 282 6.81 -2.62 -1.59
C ALA A 282 7.39 -1.33 -0.97
N THR A 283 7.33 -0.21 -1.67
CA THR A 283 7.88 1.08 -1.19
C THR A 283 6.90 1.85 -0.31
N ILE A 284 5.62 1.47 -0.34
CA ILE A 284 4.55 2.10 0.44
C ILE A 284 3.92 1.10 1.41
N VAL A 285 3.43 1.64 2.53
CA VAL A 285 2.71 0.82 3.51
C VAL A 285 1.23 0.87 3.19
N THR A 286 0.68 -0.23 2.65
CA THR A 286 -0.76 -0.46 2.49
C THR A 286 -1.22 -1.58 3.44
N TRP A 287 -2.53 -1.70 3.65
CA TRP A 287 -3.05 -2.80 4.47
C TRP A 287 -2.81 -4.17 3.84
N GLY A 288 -2.84 -4.25 2.50
CA GLY A 288 -2.46 -5.45 1.76
C GLY A 288 -1.00 -5.83 1.95
N GLN A 289 -0.09 -4.83 1.95
CA GLN A 289 1.33 -5.06 2.20
C GLN A 289 1.59 -5.54 3.65
N ILE A 290 0.86 -5.01 4.64
CA ILE A 290 0.94 -5.49 6.03
C ILE A 290 0.53 -6.97 6.11
N LEU A 291 -0.55 -7.36 5.43
CA LEU A 291 -0.99 -8.77 5.36
C LEU A 291 0.01 -9.66 4.63
N HIS A 292 0.64 -9.17 3.55
CA HIS A 292 1.71 -9.87 2.84
C HIS A 292 2.91 -10.14 3.76
N ASP A 293 3.37 -9.13 4.49
CA ASP A 293 4.47 -9.26 5.45
C ASP A 293 4.10 -10.24 6.57
N ALA A 294 2.84 -10.24 7.03
CA ALA A 294 2.33 -11.20 8.00
C ALA A 294 2.36 -12.65 7.48
N MET A 295 1.97 -12.87 6.22
CA MET A 295 2.06 -14.18 5.58
C MET A 295 3.51 -14.66 5.49
N LYS A 296 4.41 -13.81 4.99
CA LYS A 296 5.86 -14.12 4.92
C LYS A 296 6.47 -14.36 6.28
N GLY A 297 6.02 -13.63 7.31
CA GLY A 297 6.45 -13.78 8.70
C GLY A 297 5.83 -14.99 9.41
N SER A 298 5.05 -15.83 8.69
CA SER A 298 4.34 -16.98 9.28
C SER A 298 3.46 -16.62 10.47
N ALA A 299 2.87 -15.42 10.44
CA ALA A 299 2.10 -14.88 11.56
C ALA A 299 0.89 -15.75 11.91
N VAL A 300 0.24 -16.37 10.91
CA VAL A 300 -0.89 -17.30 11.12
C VAL A 300 -0.44 -18.51 11.93
N LEU A 301 0.66 -19.15 11.55
CA LEU A 301 1.20 -20.35 12.21
C LEU A 301 1.71 -20.03 13.62
N SER A 302 2.22 -18.80 13.82
CA SER A 302 2.76 -18.34 15.11
C SER A 302 1.69 -17.74 16.03
N GLY A 303 0.41 -17.69 15.62
CA GLY A 303 -0.69 -17.13 16.42
C GLY A 303 -0.62 -15.61 16.62
N LEU A 304 0.08 -14.86 15.73
CA LEU A 304 0.26 -13.41 15.83
C LEU A 304 -0.97 -12.67 15.25
N TRP A 305 -2.13 -12.86 15.89
CA TRP A 305 -3.44 -12.37 15.44
C TRP A 305 -3.48 -10.83 15.28
N TRP A 306 -2.74 -10.09 16.11
CA TRP A 306 -2.67 -8.62 16.07
C TRP A 306 -2.05 -8.08 14.77
N TRP A 307 -1.33 -8.90 14.03
CA TRP A 307 -0.73 -8.52 12.76
C TRP A 307 -1.66 -8.79 11.56
N ILE A 308 -2.66 -9.68 11.73
CA ILE A 308 -3.54 -10.14 10.64
C ILE A 308 -4.95 -9.57 10.77
N ILE A 309 -5.53 -9.66 11.98
CA ILE A 309 -6.93 -9.31 12.19
C ILE A 309 -7.18 -7.79 12.03
N PRO A 310 -6.37 -6.88 12.59
CA PRO A 310 -6.64 -5.45 12.49
C PRO A 310 -6.68 -4.90 11.06
N PRO A 311 -5.74 -5.20 10.15
CA PRO A 311 -5.85 -4.73 8.77
C PRO A 311 -7.06 -5.31 8.05
N GLY A 312 -7.41 -6.57 8.30
CA GLY A 312 -8.63 -7.17 7.74
C GLY A 312 -9.92 -6.49 8.21
N ILE A 313 -10.02 -6.18 9.50
CA ILE A 313 -11.16 -5.43 10.07
C ILE A 313 -11.23 -4.03 9.46
N LEU A 314 -10.11 -3.32 9.32
CA LEU A 314 -10.10 -1.98 8.76
C LEU A 314 -10.54 -1.97 7.29
N ILE A 315 -10.15 -2.95 6.48
CA ILE A 315 -10.64 -3.13 5.11
C ILE A 315 -12.18 -3.30 5.12
N ALA A 316 -12.69 -4.16 6.00
CA ALA A 316 -14.14 -4.40 6.10
C ALA A 316 -14.90 -3.16 6.58
N VAL A 317 -14.42 -2.48 7.62
CA VAL A 317 -15.05 -1.25 8.16
C VAL A 317 -15.06 -0.13 7.13
N LEU A 318 -13.93 0.08 6.44
CA LEU A 318 -13.85 1.09 5.39
C LEU A 318 -14.79 0.76 4.23
N GLY A 319 -14.83 -0.51 3.83
CA GLY A 319 -15.76 -1.00 2.81
C GLY A 319 -17.22 -0.76 3.18
N MET A 320 -17.63 -1.11 4.40
CA MET A 320 -18.97 -0.83 4.92
C MET A 320 -19.27 0.67 4.95
N SER A 321 -18.33 1.50 5.38
CA SER A 321 -18.53 2.95 5.45
C SER A 321 -18.84 3.55 4.07
N PHE A 322 -18.10 3.14 3.04
CA PHE A 322 -18.37 3.57 1.67
C PHE A 322 -19.65 2.97 1.10
N ALA A 323 -20.00 1.73 1.45
CA ALA A 323 -21.28 1.15 1.04
C ALA A 323 -22.46 1.94 1.63
N PHE A 324 -22.42 2.27 2.94
CA PHE A 324 -23.45 3.13 3.55
C PHE A 324 -23.50 4.53 2.92
N LEU A 325 -22.33 5.11 2.62
CA LEU A 325 -22.26 6.38 1.93
C LEU A 325 -22.91 6.29 0.54
N GLY A 326 -22.64 5.24 -0.22
CA GLY A 326 -23.23 4.99 -1.53
C GLY A 326 -24.75 4.87 -1.47
N PHE A 327 -25.28 4.08 -0.54
CA PHE A 327 -26.73 3.95 -0.32
C PHE A 327 -27.39 5.28 0.13
N ALA A 328 -26.70 6.04 0.98
CA ALA A 328 -27.20 7.35 1.40
C ALA A 328 -27.23 8.33 0.23
N LEU A 329 -26.19 8.37 -0.61
CA LEU A 329 -26.14 9.19 -1.81
C LEU A 329 -27.23 8.81 -2.81
N ASP A 330 -27.42 7.51 -3.05
CA ASP A 330 -28.50 7.03 -3.92
C ASP A 330 -29.87 7.52 -3.45
N LYS A 331 -30.15 7.38 -2.15
CA LYS A 331 -31.43 7.83 -1.56
C LYS A 331 -31.62 9.35 -1.61
N ILE A 332 -30.58 10.14 -1.35
CA ILE A 332 -30.65 11.60 -1.31
C ILE A 332 -30.79 12.18 -2.72
N LEU A 333 -30.06 11.64 -3.67
CA LEU A 333 -29.93 12.15 -5.02
C LEU A 333 -31.07 11.67 -5.95
N HIS A 334 -31.85 10.64 -5.56
CA HIS A 334 -33.05 10.19 -6.27
C HIS A 334 -34.33 10.85 -5.70
N PRO A 335 -34.85 11.92 -6.31
CA PRO A 335 -35.98 12.68 -5.76
C PRO A 335 -37.29 11.88 -5.66
N LYS A 336 -37.44 10.86 -6.50
CA LYS A 336 -38.65 10.00 -6.53
C LYS A 336 -38.80 9.09 -5.30
N LEU A 337 -37.75 8.87 -4.53
CA LEU A 337 -37.77 8.05 -3.31
C LEU A 337 -38.02 8.87 -2.03
N ARG A 338 -38.07 10.21 -2.14
CA ARG A 338 -38.26 11.12 -1.00
C ARG A 338 -39.74 11.24 -0.53
N ASN A 339 -40.71 10.79 -1.32
CA ASN A 339 -42.13 10.93 -1.07
C ASN A 339 -42.82 9.59 -0.72
N ARG A 340 -42.09 8.62 -0.18
CA ARG A 340 -42.65 7.39 0.40
C ARG A 340 -42.22 7.18 1.83
#